data_f33624214640f5bcb47f2e1586011b76
#
_entry.id   f33624214640f5bcb47f2e1586011b76
#
_cell.length_a   1.000
_cell.length_b   1.000
_cell.length_c   1.000
_cell.angle_alpha   90.00
_cell.angle_beta   90.00
_cell.angle_gamma   90.00
#
_symmetry.space_group_name_H-M   'P 1'
#
loop_
_entity.id
_entity.type
_entity.pdbx_description
1 polymer ?
#
loop_
_entity_poly.entity_id
_entity_poly.type
_entity_poly.pdbx_seq_one_letter_code
_entity_poly.pdbx_strand_id
1 'polypeptide(L)'
;MEITERAFWTLIHGMGFGGLYLLACSGALVGLYQLTASSTSSESPHGQERFVRIYLIAMVVLAWAAVLIGAYVIYPWYRATPPPGAVDLSMFPQHLLMSSPAMIGWHSLGMEWKEHVAWFVPISITMVAFVFIRYGHDLRNHTQLRSAVLVFGLASFVAAGIAGFFGAEIDEHAPVRGGSTIQLGHREAK
;
A
#
# COMPACT_ATOMS: atom_id res chain seq x y z
N MET A 1 -9.99 -13.26 -21.47
CA MET A 1 -9.19 -13.54 -20.27
C MET A 1 -10.14 -13.57 -19.09
N GLU A 2 -10.03 -14.59 -18.26
CA GLU A 2 -10.90 -14.74 -17.09
C GLU A 2 -10.06 -14.56 -15.82
N ILE A 3 -10.62 -13.87 -14.84
CA ILE A 3 -10.02 -13.67 -13.52
C ILE A 3 -11.10 -13.91 -12.46
N THR A 4 -10.76 -14.51 -11.33
CA THR A 4 -11.71 -14.63 -10.23
C THR A 4 -11.87 -13.31 -9.49
N GLU A 5 -13.03 -13.09 -8.91
CA GLU A 5 -13.33 -11.87 -8.14
C GLU A 5 -12.29 -11.59 -7.06
N ARG A 6 -11.90 -12.63 -6.30
CA ARG A 6 -10.90 -12.47 -5.23
C ARG A 6 -9.51 -12.14 -5.78
N ALA A 7 -9.09 -12.78 -6.87
CA ALA A 7 -7.82 -12.45 -7.52
C ALA A 7 -7.83 -11.02 -8.09
N PHE A 8 -8.97 -10.56 -8.62
CA PHE A 8 -9.12 -9.17 -9.07
C PHE A 8 -8.93 -8.18 -7.92
N TRP A 9 -9.59 -8.39 -6.77
CA TRP A 9 -9.42 -7.52 -5.61
C TRP A 9 -8.02 -7.55 -5.03
N THR A 10 -7.35 -8.72 -5.05
CA THR A 10 -5.95 -8.84 -4.62
C THR A 10 -5.02 -8.04 -5.54
N LEU A 11 -5.24 -8.11 -6.86
CA LEU A 11 -4.51 -7.32 -7.84
C LEU A 11 -4.70 -5.80 -7.63
N ILE A 12 -5.96 -5.36 -7.46
CA ILE A 12 -6.29 -3.94 -7.21
C ILE A 12 -5.66 -3.45 -5.90
N HIS A 13 -5.73 -4.25 -4.83
CA HIS A 13 -5.09 -3.90 -3.56
C HIS A 13 -3.58 -3.79 -3.68
N GLY A 14 -2.92 -4.82 -4.21
CA GLY A 14 -1.46 -4.90 -4.25
C GLY A 14 -0.86 -3.96 -5.28
N MET A 15 -1.23 -4.09 -6.56
CA MET A 15 -0.65 -3.31 -7.64
C MET A 15 -1.38 -1.98 -7.88
N GLY A 16 -2.72 -2.00 -7.84
CA GLY A 16 -3.52 -0.80 -8.08
C GLY A 16 -3.28 0.27 -7.03
N PHE A 17 -3.45 -0.04 -5.76
CA PHE A 17 -3.26 0.95 -4.69
C PHE A 17 -1.86 0.91 -4.09
N GLY A 18 -1.35 -0.27 -3.71
CA GLY A 18 -0.04 -0.41 -3.07
C GLY A 18 1.12 -0.04 -3.99
N GLY A 19 1.16 -0.58 -5.19
CA GLY A 19 2.21 -0.31 -6.18
C GLY A 19 2.21 1.15 -6.64
N LEU A 20 1.02 1.73 -6.92
CA LEU A 20 0.90 3.15 -7.25
C LEU A 20 1.31 4.05 -6.09
N TYR A 21 0.99 3.67 -4.84
CA TYR A 21 1.45 4.41 -3.66
C TYR A 21 2.97 4.43 -3.58
N LEU A 22 3.65 3.27 -3.73
CA LEU A 22 5.12 3.19 -3.68
C LEU A 22 5.77 4.03 -4.78
N LEU A 23 5.26 3.94 -5.99
CA LEU A 23 5.74 4.74 -7.11
C LEU A 23 5.56 6.24 -6.84
N ALA A 24 4.38 6.64 -6.38
CA ALA A 24 4.09 8.02 -6.02
C ALA A 24 4.96 8.51 -4.86
N CYS A 25 5.18 7.68 -3.82
CA CYS A 25 5.95 8.06 -2.65
C CYS A 25 7.41 8.37 -2.98
N SER A 26 8.03 7.63 -3.89
CA SER A 26 9.38 7.90 -4.36
C SER A 26 9.51 9.31 -4.96
N GLY A 27 8.57 9.70 -5.82
CA GLY A 27 8.52 11.04 -6.40
C GLY A 27 8.22 12.15 -5.38
N ALA A 28 7.31 11.88 -4.44
CA ALA A 28 6.96 12.82 -3.38
C ALA A 28 8.16 13.14 -2.47
N LEU A 29 8.92 12.12 -2.07
CA LEU A 29 10.12 12.30 -1.22
C LEU A 29 11.15 13.20 -1.88
N VAL A 30 11.42 12.98 -3.18
CA VAL A 30 12.33 13.84 -3.95
C VAL A 30 11.79 15.26 -4.05
N GLY A 31 10.51 15.43 -4.37
CA GLY A 31 9.86 16.74 -4.48
C GLY A 31 9.85 17.50 -3.15
N LEU A 32 9.50 16.84 -2.05
CA LEU A 32 9.54 17.43 -0.70
C LEU A 32 10.95 17.84 -0.29
N TYR A 33 11.93 17.00 -0.56
CA TYR A 33 13.33 17.33 -0.29
C TYR A 33 13.76 18.58 -1.08
N GLN A 34 13.52 18.63 -2.38
CA GLN A 34 13.89 19.76 -3.25
C GLN A 34 13.21 21.05 -2.80
N LEU A 35 11.89 21.03 -2.57
CA LEU A 35 11.13 22.21 -2.14
C LEU A 35 11.58 22.76 -0.79
N THR A 36 12.02 21.87 0.10
CA THR A 36 12.39 22.24 1.47
C THR A 36 13.89 22.49 1.65
N ALA A 37 14.75 21.98 0.76
CA ALA A 37 16.21 22.14 0.83
C ALA A 37 16.74 23.37 0.07
N SER A 38 16.06 23.83 -0.97
CA SER A 38 16.53 24.93 -1.81
C SER A 38 16.47 26.28 -1.09
N SER A 39 17.64 26.81 -0.74
CA SER A 39 17.81 28.14 -0.17
C SER A 39 17.89 29.27 -1.22
N THR A 40 17.94 28.92 -2.51
CA THR A 40 18.38 29.84 -3.57
C THR A 40 17.27 30.44 -4.42
N SER A 41 16.02 30.02 -4.33
CA SER A 41 14.93 30.67 -5.06
C SER A 41 13.93 31.30 -4.11
N SER A 42 13.92 32.63 -4.18
CA SER A 42 13.04 33.52 -3.40
C SER A 42 11.54 33.35 -3.75
N GLU A 43 11.23 32.67 -4.83
CA GLU A 43 9.89 32.44 -5.30
C GLU A 43 9.73 30.97 -5.72
N SER A 44 9.12 30.14 -4.88
CA SER A 44 8.55 28.90 -5.35
C SER A 44 7.32 29.24 -6.22
N PRO A 45 7.21 28.79 -7.47
CA PRO A 45 6.02 29.03 -8.25
C PRO A 45 4.80 28.46 -7.47
N HIS A 46 3.79 29.27 -7.22
CA HIS A 46 2.56 28.85 -6.53
C HIS A 46 1.95 27.58 -7.13
N GLY A 47 2.19 27.33 -8.44
CA GLY A 47 1.79 26.11 -9.12
C GLY A 47 2.46 24.84 -8.60
N GLN A 48 3.74 24.89 -8.25
CA GLN A 48 4.47 23.70 -7.76
C GLN A 48 3.98 23.27 -6.36
N GLU A 49 3.76 24.23 -5.48
CA GLU A 49 3.22 23.94 -4.14
C GLU A 49 1.81 23.33 -4.21
N ARG A 50 0.94 23.92 -5.08
CA ARG A 50 -0.41 23.36 -5.31
C ARG A 50 -0.35 21.94 -5.85
N PHE A 51 0.54 21.67 -6.80
CA PHE A 51 0.75 20.35 -7.34
C PHE A 51 1.14 19.35 -6.25
N VAL A 52 2.13 19.67 -5.41
CA VAL A 52 2.56 18.78 -4.33
C VAL A 52 1.46 18.54 -3.30
N ARG A 53 0.65 19.56 -2.98
CA ARG A 53 -0.52 19.39 -2.08
C ARG A 53 -1.52 18.37 -2.65
N ILE A 54 -1.91 18.51 -3.91
CA ILE A 54 -2.84 17.58 -4.56
C ILE A 54 -2.24 16.17 -4.62
N TYR A 55 -0.96 16.09 -4.94
CA TYR A 55 -0.23 14.84 -5.04
C TYR A 55 -0.18 14.10 -3.70
N LEU A 56 0.13 14.80 -2.60
CA LEU A 56 0.11 14.21 -1.25
C LEU A 56 -1.29 13.76 -0.83
N ILE A 57 -2.34 14.51 -1.17
CA ILE A 57 -3.73 14.10 -0.91
C ILE A 57 -4.05 12.81 -1.67
N ALA A 58 -3.67 12.72 -2.95
CA ALA A 58 -3.86 11.50 -3.74
C ALA A 58 -3.13 10.30 -3.11
N MET A 59 -1.91 10.50 -2.61
CA MET A 59 -1.17 9.45 -1.89
C MET A 59 -1.86 9.02 -0.60
N VAL A 60 -2.43 9.94 0.16
CA VAL A 60 -3.24 9.61 1.35
C VAL A 60 -4.41 8.72 0.97
N VAL A 61 -5.14 9.07 -0.10
CA VAL A 61 -6.26 8.26 -0.60
C VAL A 61 -5.79 6.86 -1.04
N LEU A 62 -4.68 6.75 -1.78
CA LEU A 62 -4.13 5.46 -2.20
C LEU A 62 -3.73 4.59 -1.01
N ALA A 63 -3.05 5.17 0.00
CA ALA A 63 -2.61 4.46 1.19
C ALA A 63 -3.80 3.93 2.02
N TRP A 64 -4.80 4.78 2.27
CA TRP A 64 -6.02 4.36 2.96
C TRP A 64 -6.81 3.31 2.17
N ALA A 65 -6.96 3.48 0.85
CA ALA A 65 -7.63 2.50 0.01
C ALA A 65 -6.92 1.14 0.06
N ALA A 66 -5.58 1.12 -0.05
CA ALA A 66 -4.80 -0.11 0.07
C ALA A 66 -5.08 -0.81 1.41
N VAL A 67 -4.92 -0.12 2.54
CA VAL A 67 -5.06 -0.74 3.86
C VAL A 67 -6.50 -1.18 4.13
N LEU A 68 -7.50 -0.35 3.81
CA LEU A 68 -8.90 -0.68 4.05
C LEU A 68 -9.38 -1.86 3.20
N ILE A 69 -9.02 -1.91 1.91
CA ILE A 69 -9.37 -3.06 1.06
C ILE A 69 -8.63 -4.31 1.54
N GLY A 70 -7.36 -4.21 1.90
CA GLY A 70 -6.62 -5.31 2.49
C GLY A 70 -7.29 -5.87 3.73
N ALA A 71 -7.63 -5.00 4.68
CA ALA A 71 -8.17 -5.39 5.98
C ALA A 71 -9.63 -5.89 5.92
N TYR A 72 -10.50 -5.25 5.12
CA TYR A 72 -11.94 -5.51 5.16
C TYR A 72 -12.47 -6.34 3.99
N VAL A 73 -11.72 -6.46 2.88
CA VAL A 73 -12.13 -7.26 1.73
C VAL A 73 -11.28 -8.53 1.62
N ILE A 74 -9.95 -8.40 1.60
CA ILE A 74 -9.06 -9.53 1.31
C ILE A 74 -8.79 -10.38 2.56
N TYR A 75 -8.55 -9.74 3.69
CA TYR A 75 -8.22 -10.42 4.93
C TYR A 75 -9.27 -11.44 5.40
N PRO A 76 -10.60 -11.20 5.31
CA PRO A 76 -11.61 -12.21 5.61
C PRO A 76 -11.49 -13.45 4.73
N TRP A 77 -11.14 -13.31 3.46
CA TRP A 77 -10.92 -14.43 2.55
C TRP A 77 -9.65 -15.21 2.90
N TYR A 78 -8.60 -14.49 3.25
CA TYR A 78 -7.34 -15.10 3.70
C TYR A 78 -7.55 -15.95 4.97
N ARG A 79 -8.36 -15.49 5.91
CA ARG A 79 -8.65 -16.16 7.18
C ARG A 79 -9.80 -17.16 7.13
N ALA A 80 -10.36 -17.43 5.98
CA ALA A 80 -11.46 -18.40 5.84
C ALA A 80 -11.06 -19.76 6.42
N THR A 81 -11.97 -20.35 7.23
CA THR A 81 -11.72 -21.63 7.89
C THR A 81 -12.14 -22.78 6.99
N PRO A 82 -11.30 -23.80 6.78
CA PRO A 82 -11.67 -24.99 6.03
C PRO A 82 -12.75 -25.80 6.78
N PRO A 83 -13.61 -26.54 6.06
CA PRO A 83 -14.54 -27.46 6.68
C PRO A 83 -13.79 -28.59 7.41
N PRO A 84 -14.41 -29.21 8.45
CA PRO A 84 -13.81 -30.31 9.17
C PRO A 84 -13.39 -31.45 8.25
N GLY A 85 -12.12 -31.88 8.34
CA GLY A 85 -11.60 -32.99 7.52
C GLY A 85 -11.16 -32.57 6.10
N ALA A 86 -11.10 -31.30 5.77
CA ALA A 86 -10.59 -30.85 4.48
C ALA A 86 -9.13 -31.27 4.29
N VAL A 87 -8.85 -31.98 3.21
CA VAL A 87 -7.51 -32.41 2.80
C VAL A 87 -6.88 -31.36 1.88
N ASP A 88 -7.68 -30.77 0.98
CA ASP A 88 -7.25 -29.70 0.10
C ASP A 88 -7.42 -28.33 0.76
N LEU A 89 -6.29 -27.68 1.03
CA LEU A 89 -6.21 -26.34 1.64
C LEU A 89 -5.97 -25.21 0.63
N SER A 90 -5.98 -25.50 -0.66
CA SER A 90 -5.66 -24.52 -1.73
C SER A 90 -6.59 -23.30 -1.74
N MET A 91 -7.79 -23.42 -1.19
CA MET A 91 -8.79 -22.35 -1.05
C MET A 91 -8.75 -21.64 0.31
N PHE A 92 -7.83 -22.04 1.20
CA PHE A 92 -7.71 -21.56 2.58
C PHE A 92 -6.29 -21.06 2.86
N PRO A 93 -5.91 -19.89 2.36
CA PRO A 93 -4.52 -19.43 2.30
C PRO A 93 -3.80 -19.47 3.65
N GLN A 94 -4.43 -19.01 4.72
CA GLN A 94 -3.82 -19.06 6.07
C GLN A 94 -3.48 -20.50 6.47
N HIS A 95 -4.43 -21.42 6.33
CA HIS A 95 -4.25 -22.82 6.71
C HIS A 95 -3.21 -23.51 5.83
N LEU A 96 -3.16 -23.17 4.54
CA LEU A 96 -2.15 -23.65 3.61
C LEU A 96 -0.73 -23.24 4.06
N LEU A 97 -0.51 -21.96 4.38
CA LEU A 97 0.77 -21.49 4.90
C LEU A 97 1.17 -22.16 6.22
N MET A 98 0.19 -22.33 7.13
CA MET A 98 0.42 -22.94 8.45
C MET A 98 0.63 -24.46 8.38
N SER A 99 0.27 -25.13 7.29
CA SER A 99 0.42 -26.59 7.14
C SER A 99 1.86 -27.04 6.89
N SER A 100 2.77 -26.11 6.54
CA SER A 100 4.16 -26.43 6.22
C SER A 100 5.15 -25.60 7.03
N PRO A 101 6.13 -26.25 7.71
CA PRO A 101 7.19 -25.53 8.41
C PRO A 101 8.01 -24.58 7.52
N ALA A 102 8.10 -24.86 6.22
CA ALA A 102 8.81 -24.01 5.27
C ALA A 102 8.03 -22.71 4.93
N MET A 103 6.69 -22.72 5.07
CA MET A 103 5.84 -21.59 4.68
C MET A 103 5.27 -20.81 5.86
N ILE A 104 5.27 -21.39 7.07
CA ILE A 104 4.66 -20.76 8.26
C ILE A 104 5.24 -19.37 8.58
N GLY A 105 6.50 -19.11 8.21
CA GLY A 105 7.15 -17.82 8.37
C GLY A 105 6.45 -16.68 7.59
N TRP A 106 5.86 -16.98 6.44
CA TRP A 106 5.09 -15.98 5.67
C TRP A 106 3.81 -15.57 6.38
N HIS A 107 3.18 -16.49 7.12
CA HIS A 107 2.06 -16.13 7.98
C HIS A 107 2.52 -15.42 9.25
N SER A 108 3.42 -16.02 10.04
CA SER A 108 3.75 -15.54 11.38
C SER A 108 4.57 -14.25 11.40
N LEU A 109 5.32 -13.91 10.35
CA LEU A 109 6.03 -12.65 10.22
C LEU A 109 5.37 -11.73 9.18
N GLY A 110 5.11 -12.25 7.97
CA GLY A 110 4.63 -11.44 6.87
C GLY A 110 3.22 -10.92 7.09
N MET A 111 2.30 -11.77 7.57
CA MET A 111 0.94 -11.35 7.84
C MET A 111 0.83 -10.48 9.09
N GLU A 112 1.58 -10.80 10.15
CA GLU A 112 1.68 -9.96 11.35
C GLU A 112 2.17 -8.54 11.03
N TRP A 113 3.16 -8.41 10.12
CA TRP A 113 3.59 -7.11 9.64
C TRP A 113 2.45 -6.36 8.95
N LYS A 114 1.71 -7.04 8.07
CA LYS A 114 0.59 -6.43 7.34
C LYS A 114 -0.59 -6.08 8.24
N GLU A 115 -0.84 -6.86 9.27
CA GLU A 115 -1.94 -6.61 10.21
C GLU A 115 -1.67 -5.43 11.15
N HIS A 116 -0.42 -5.20 11.54
CA HIS A 116 -0.06 -4.21 12.56
C HIS A 116 0.72 -3.03 11.98
N VAL A 117 1.82 -3.29 11.27
CA VAL A 117 2.72 -2.22 10.82
C VAL A 117 2.18 -1.48 9.59
N ALA A 118 1.41 -2.16 8.71
CA ALA A 118 0.89 -1.50 7.51
C ALA A 118 -0.05 -0.31 7.81
N TRP A 119 -0.71 -0.26 8.97
CA TRP A 119 -1.52 0.88 9.39
C TRP A 119 -0.70 2.15 9.64
N PHE A 120 0.58 2.00 9.96
CA PHE A 120 1.49 3.13 10.09
C PHE A 120 1.61 3.93 8.78
N VAL A 121 1.48 3.27 7.62
CA VAL A 121 1.62 3.89 6.29
C VAL A 121 0.61 5.02 6.06
N PRO A 122 -0.73 4.77 6.08
CA PRO A 122 -1.71 5.83 5.85
C PRO A 122 -1.70 6.88 6.95
N ILE A 123 -1.42 6.52 8.21
CA ILE A 123 -1.33 7.47 9.32
C ILE A 123 -0.16 8.43 9.08
N SER A 124 1.02 7.92 8.77
CA SER A 124 2.22 8.72 8.55
C SER A 124 2.11 9.64 7.35
N ILE A 125 1.61 9.12 6.20
CA ILE A 125 1.47 9.97 5.01
C ILE A 125 0.36 11.02 5.19
N THR A 126 -0.68 10.74 5.98
CA THR A 126 -1.70 11.72 6.35
C THR A 126 -1.08 12.85 7.16
N MET A 127 -0.23 12.52 8.14
CA MET A 127 0.50 13.51 8.93
C MET A 127 1.45 14.34 8.05
N VAL A 128 2.20 13.71 7.14
CA VAL A 128 3.07 14.41 6.18
C VAL A 128 2.27 15.38 5.33
N ALA A 129 1.14 14.94 4.76
CA ALA A 129 0.26 15.76 3.95
C ALA A 129 -0.31 16.94 4.76
N PHE A 130 -0.80 16.68 5.98
CA PHE A 130 -1.32 17.73 6.86
C PHE A 130 -0.29 18.80 7.17
N VAL A 131 0.93 18.40 7.55
CA VAL A 131 2.01 19.35 7.86
C VAL A 131 2.39 20.16 6.61
N PHE A 132 2.52 19.52 5.46
CA PHE A 132 2.83 20.24 4.22
C PHE A 132 1.70 21.18 3.79
N ILE A 133 0.43 20.79 3.93
CA ILE A 133 -0.72 21.66 3.62
C ILE A 133 -0.73 22.88 4.55
N ARG A 134 -0.36 22.69 5.82
CA ARG A 134 -0.39 23.77 6.83
C ARG A 134 0.74 24.77 6.70
N TYR A 135 1.95 24.28 6.38
CA TYR A 135 3.17 25.09 6.37
C TYR A 135 3.68 25.38 4.94
N GLY A 136 3.46 24.49 3.97
CA GLY A 136 3.88 24.65 2.59
C GLY A 136 5.36 25.01 2.47
N HIS A 137 5.65 26.07 1.74
CA HIS A 137 7.01 26.57 1.54
C HIS A 137 7.70 27.03 2.83
N ASP A 138 6.93 27.43 3.87
CA ASP A 138 7.50 27.86 5.15
C ASP A 138 8.19 26.71 5.91
N LEU A 139 7.98 25.44 5.52
CA LEU A 139 8.72 24.32 6.08
C LEU A 139 10.23 24.47 6.03
N ARG A 140 10.76 25.22 5.05
CA ARG A 140 12.19 25.54 4.96
C ARG A 140 12.72 26.30 6.18
N ASN A 141 11.87 27.11 6.82
CA ASN A 141 12.20 27.90 7.99
C ASN A 141 12.10 27.09 9.30
N HIS A 142 11.53 25.88 9.25
CA HIS A 142 11.28 25.00 10.38
C HIS A 142 12.05 23.68 10.24
N THR A 143 13.38 23.70 10.48
CA THR A 143 14.26 22.56 10.23
C THR A 143 13.81 21.25 10.89
N GLN A 144 13.34 21.30 12.13
CA GLN A 144 12.87 20.10 12.84
C GLN A 144 11.62 19.52 12.18
N LEU A 145 10.67 20.38 11.82
CA LEU A 145 9.42 19.95 11.18
C LEU A 145 9.67 19.38 9.78
N ARG A 146 10.58 20.02 9.02
CA ARG A 146 11.05 19.52 7.72
C ARG A 146 11.67 18.14 7.85
N SER A 147 12.58 17.95 8.81
CA SER A 147 13.20 16.66 9.06
C SER A 147 12.18 15.59 9.45
N ALA A 148 11.21 15.93 10.30
CA ALA A 148 10.13 15.01 10.68
C ALA A 148 9.30 14.58 9.45
N VAL A 149 8.89 15.52 8.59
CA VAL A 149 8.13 15.22 7.36
C VAL A 149 8.91 14.25 6.46
N LEU A 150 10.21 14.47 6.26
CA LEU A 150 11.04 13.58 5.44
C LEU A 150 11.21 12.20 6.08
N VAL A 151 11.48 12.14 7.39
CA VAL A 151 11.65 10.89 8.13
C VAL A 151 10.36 10.05 8.11
N PHE A 152 9.21 10.66 8.42
CA PHE A 152 7.93 9.95 8.40
C PHE A 152 7.50 9.55 6.99
N GLY A 153 7.79 10.38 5.97
CA GLY A 153 7.59 10.01 4.58
C GLY A 153 8.44 8.81 4.16
N LEU A 154 9.73 8.81 4.51
CA LEU A 154 10.63 7.68 4.24
C LEU A 154 10.22 6.42 5.00
N ALA A 155 9.88 6.56 6.28
CA ALA A 155 9.43 5.43 7.10
C ALA A 155 8.13 4.82 6.55
N SER A 156 7.20 5.66 6.07
CA SER A 156 5.98 5.20 5.39
C SER A 156 6.29 4.44 4.09
N PHE A 157 7.23 4.94 3.29
CA PHE A 157 7.69 4.25 2.08
C PHE A 157 8.29 2.89 2.37
N VAL A 158 9.20 2.81 3.35
CA VAL A 158 9.85 1.55 3.76
C VAL A 158 8.82 0.56 4.32
N ALA A 159 7.93 1.01 5.19
CA ALA A 159 6.89 0.15 5.77
C ALA A 159 5.94 -0.40 4.69
N ALA A 160 5.56 0.42 3.71
CA ALA A 160 4.75 0.00 2.57
C ALA A 160 5.50 -0.98 1.66
N GLY A 161 6.78 -0.74 1.39
CA GLY A 161 7.63 -1.63 0.60
C GLY A 161 7.74 -3.02 1.21
N ILE A 162 7.99 -3.10 2.53
CA ILE A 162 8.02 -4.37 3.25
C ILE A 162 6.65 -5.06 3.23
N ALA A 163 5.56 -4.31 3.44
CA ALA A 163 4.20 -4.87 3.35
C ALA A 163 3.88 -5.40 1.94
N GLY A 164 4.35 -4.71 0.90
CA GLY A 164 4.24 -5.15 -0.49
C GLY A 164 5.02 -6.42 -0.77
N PHE A 165 6.27 -6.50 -0.29
CA PHE A 165 7.10 -7.70 -0.39
C PHE A 165 6.42 -8.91 0.26
N PHE A 166 6.00 -8.80 1.52
CA PHE A 166 5.28 -9.88 2.19
C PHE A 166 3.95 -10.22 1.48
N GLY A 167 3.27 -9.21 0.91
CA GLY A 167 2.06 -9.45 0.14
C GLY A 167 2.31 -10.31 -1.11
N ALA A 168 3.39 -10.04 -1.83
CA ALA A 168 3.78 -10.81 -3.01
C ALA A 168 4.16 -12.25 -2.66
N GLU A 169 4.97 -12.44 -1.62
CA GLU A 169 5.38 -13.77 -1.15
C GLU A 169 4.19 -14.61 -0.64
N ILE A 170 3.29 -13.99 0.11
CA ILE A 170 2.06 -14.67 0.57
C ILE A 170 1.20 -15.07 -0.63
N ASP A 171 1.02 -14.21 -1.62
CA ASP A 171 0.20 -14.49 -2.79
C ASP A 171 0.85 -15.56 -3.70
N GLU A 172 2.17 -15.60 -3.80
CA GLU A 172 2.89 -16.65 -4.54
C GLU A 172 2.66 -18.04 -3.93
N HIS A 173 2.75 -18.14 -2.60
CA HIS A 173 2.70 -19.43 -1.90
C HIS A 173 1.27 -19.87 -1.55
N ALA A 174 0.38 -18.93 -1.27
CA ALA A 174 -1.00 -19.17 -0.86
C ALA A 174 -1.96 -18.10 -1.40
N PRO A 175 -2.21 -18.08 -2.71
CA PRO A 175 -3.04 -17.06 -3.34
C PRO A 175 -4.49 -17.12 -2.87
N VAL A 176 -5.09 -15.95 -2.69
CA VAL A 176 -6.52 -15.82 -2.39
C VAL A 176 -7.34 -16.07 -3.65
N ARG A 177 -7.92 -17.27 -3.77
CA ARG A 177 -8.68 -17.74 -4.94
C ARG A 177 -10.17 -17.82 -4.65
N GLY A 178 -10.97 -17.90 -5.74
CA GLY A 178 -12.42 -18.12 -5.68
C GLY A 178 -13.25 -16.85 -5.83
N GLY A 179 -14.53 -16.95 -5.55
CA GLY A 179 -15.53 -15.94 -5.91
C GLY A 179 -16.07 -16.16 -7.32
N SER A 180 -16.86 -15.20 -7.82
CA SER A 180 -17.39 -15.21 -9.19
C SER A 180 -16.27 -15.03 -10.21
N THR A 181 -16.49 -15.56 -11.44
CA THR A 181 -15.56 -15.37 -12.56
C THR A 181 -15.91 -14.08 -13.30
N ILE A 182 -14.94 -13.20 -13.44
CA ILE A 182 -15.04 -11.94 -14.20
C ILE A 182 -14.41 -12.16 -15.57
N GLN A 183 -15.17 -11.95 -16.64
CA GLN A 183 -14.65 -11.98 -18.01
C GLN A 183 -14.14 -10.60 -18.40
N LEU A 184 -12.83 -10.51 -18.68
CA LEU A 184 -12.18 -9.28 -19.13
C LEU A 184 -12.12 -9.30 -20.67
N GLY A 185 -13.03 -8.58 -21.30
CA GLY A 185 -13.14 -8.38 -22.75
C GLY A 185 -13.99 -9.43 -23.46
N HIS A 186 -15.17 -9.04 -23.90
CA HIS A 186 -15.90 -9.72 -24.96
C HIS A 186 -15.24 -9.34 -26.29
N ARG A 187 -14.58 -10.30 -26.94
CA ARG A 187 -14.50 -10.26 -28.41
C ARG A 187 -15.83 -10.77 -28.92
N GLU A 188 -16.70 -9.87 -29.34
CA GLU A 188 -17.74 -10.25 -30.28
C GLU A 188 -17.02 -10.80 -31.52
N ALA A 189 -17.13 -12.10 -31.75
CA ALA A 189 -16.78 -12.70 -33.02
C ALA A 189 -17.81 -12.16 -34.03
N LYS A 190 -17.35 -11.28 -34.94
CA LYS A 190 -18.05 -10.97 -36.16
C LYS A 190 -17.78 -12.06 -37.18
#